data_65d730418487174c989d0e8ef3088378
#
_entry.id   65d730418487174c989d0e8ef3088378
#
_cell.length_a   1.000
_cell.length_b   1.000
_cell.length_c   1.000
_cell.angle_alpha   90.00
_cell.angle_beta   90.00
_cell.angle_gamma   90.00
#
_symmetry.space_group_name_H-M   'P 1'
#
loop_
_entity.id
_entity.type
_entity.pdbx_description
1 polymer ?
#
loop_
_entity_poly.entity_id
_entity_poly.type
_entity_poly.pdbx_seq_one_letter_code
_entity_poly.pdbx_strand_id
1 'polypeptide(L)'
;MEMRTRIYPKMLNSEVQEYLSRNDIIIIPVGTIEMHGGFPLDVETVTSEAIALKMADACDGLVLTGLPYFYAGATASGRSTVQVSIREGIDYLGAIARNLLRIGFKRQIYISFHGPAHMTISPMIRDFYDETGVPILYMDMGMQMFSHARDLFMTDTLSSDPNKKVMMDTDKGQPRKRKAN
;
A
#
# COMPACT_ATOMS: atom_id res chain seq x y z
N MET A 1 -21.23 -16.87 -10.23
CA MET A 1 -21.97 -16.28 -9.10
C MET A 1 -21.34 -14.93 -8.81
N GLU A 2 -22.15 -13.88 -8.59
CA GLU A 2 -21.61 -12.56 -8.23
C GLU A 2 -21.09 -12.61 -6.81
N MET A 3 -19.86 -12.14 -6.61
CA MET A 3 -19.18 -12.19 -5.32
C MET A 3 -19.73 -11.09 -4.39
N ARG A 4 -20.15 -11.45 -3.19
CA ARG A 4 -20.72 -10.51 -2.20
C ARG A 4 -19.72 -9.41 -1.79
N THR A 5 -18.44 -9.76 -1.69
CA THR A 5 -17.35 -8.85 -1.32
C THR A 5 -16.01 -9.39 -1.82
N ARG A 6 -15.09 -8.48 -2.15
CA ARG A 6 -13.69 -8.82 -2.45
C ARG A 6 -12.75 -8.59 -1.26
N ILE A 7 -13.28 -8.06 -0.17
CA ILE A 7 -12.50 -7.81 1.05
C ILE A 7 -12.38 -9.12 1.84
N TYR A 8 -11.22 -9.76 1.76
CA TYR A 8 -10.96 -11.07 2.35
C TYR A 8 -11.37 -11.18 3.83
N PRO A 9 -11.05 -10.25 4.74
CA PRO A 9 -11.48 -10.33 6.14
C PRO A 9 -12.99 -10.29 6.36
N LYS A 10 -13.78 -9.91 5.35
CA LYS A 10 -15.25 -9.84 5.41
C LYS A 10 -15.92 -11.03 4.72
N MET A 11 -15.15 -11.98 4.21
CA MET A 11 -15.68 -13.17 3.56
C MET A 11 -16.01 -14.27 4.56
N LEU A 12 -16.97 -15.11 4.19
CA LEU A 12 -17.20 -16.38 4.85
C LEU A 12 -16.18 -17.42 4.39
N ASN A 13 -15.85 -18.40 5.22
CA ASN A 13 -14.92 -19.46 4.86
C ASN A 13 -15.35 -20.22 3.58
N SER A 14 -16.65 -20.45 3.40
CA SER A 14 -17.19 -21.10 2.18
C SER A 14 -16.95 -20.27 0.92
N GLU A 15 -17.08 -18.93 1.01
CA GLU A 15 -16.82 -18.01 -0.10
C GLU A 15 -15.33 -18.04 -0.51
N VAL A 16 -14.43 -18.14 0.47
CA VAL A 16 -12.99 -18.27 0.20
C VAL A 16 -12.67 -19.60 -0.47
N GLN A 17 -13.27 -20.72 -0.01
CA GLN A 17 -13.06 -22.03 -0.62
C GLN A 17 -13.59 -22.09 -2.06
N GLU A 18 -14.76 -21.50 -2.31
CA GLU A 18 -15.31 -21.37 -3.67
C GLU A 18 -14.38 -20.54 -4.56
N TYR A 19 -13.89 -19.40 -4.07
CA TYR A 19 -12.95 -18.56 -4.80
C TYR A 19 -11.68 -19.35 -5.16
N LEU A 20 -11.06 -20.02 -4.20
CA LEU A 20 -9.83 -20.79 -4.39
C LEU A 20 -9.99 -22.00 -5.33
N SER A 21 -11.22 -22.48 -5.58
CA SER A 21 -11.47 -23.52 -6.57
C SER A 21 -11.28 -23.04 -8.02
N ARG A 22 -11.26 -21.71 -8.26
CA ARG A 22 -11.18 -21.10 -9.61
C ARG A 22 -10.10 -20.05 -9.76
N ASN A 23 -9.63 -19.43 -8.68
CA ASN A 23 -8.64 -18.35 -8.71
C ASN A 23 -7.82 -18.33 -7.41
N ASP A 24 -6.60 -17.77 -7.45
CA ASP A 24 -5.68 -17.72 -6.31
C ASP A 24 -4.98 -16.37 -6.15
N ILE A 25 -5.54 -15.30 -6.74
CA ILE A 25 -4.99 -13.94 -6.66
C ILE A 25 -5.44 -13.27 -5.36
N ILE A 26 -4.48 -12.79 -4.59
CA ILE A 26 -4.75 -11.90 -3.45
C ILE A 26 -3.87 -10.68 -3.51
N ILE A 27 -4.46 -9.50 -3.29
CA ILE A 27 -3.80 -8.21 -3.28
C ILE A 27 -3.69 -7.74 -1.83
N ILE A 28 -2.50 -7.35 -1.42
CA ILE A 28 -2.15 -6.98 -0.05
C ILE A 28 -1.73 -5.51 -0.04
N PRO A 29 -2.66 -4.57 0.26
CA PRO A 29 -2.31 -3.17 0.47
C PRO A 29 -1.58 -2.99 1.79
N VAL A 30 -0.39 -2.41 1.73
CA VAL A 30 0.47 -2.10 2.87
C VAL A 30 0.52 -0.58 3.03
N GLY A 31 0.19 -0.09 4.22
CA GLY A 31 0.12 1.32 4.51
C GLY A 31 0.89 1.72 5.76
N THR A 32 0.63 2.94 6.23
CA THR A 32 1.17 3.48 7.48
C THR A 32 0.09 4.25 8.25
N ILE A 33 0.37 4.47 9.52
CA ILE A 33 -0.28 5.50 10.35
C ILE A 33 0.80 6.50 10.70
N GLU A 34 0.92 7.56 9.92
CA GLU A 34 1.98 8.53 10.11
C GLU A 34 1.52 9.98 9.86
N MET A 35 2.31 10.92 10.35
CA MET A 35 2.07 12.35 10.19
C MET A 35 2.25 12.77 8.72
N HIS A 36 1.17 13.22 8.09
CA HIS A 36 1.13 13.73 6.71
C HIS A 36 0.69 15.19 6.61
N GLY A 37 1.09 16.01 7.57
CA GLY A 37 0.72 17.42 7.59
C GLY A 37 -0.79 17.61 7.73
N GLY A 38 -1.45 18.12 6.71
CA GLY A 38 -2.90 18.39 6.69
C GLY A 38 -3.79 17.24 6.27
N PHE A 39 -3.23 16.05 6.01
CA PHE A 39 -3.99 14.85 5.66
C PHE A 39 -4.23 13.96 6.89
N PRO A 40 -5.26 13.08 6.86
CA PRO A 40 -5.42 12.02 7.83
C PRO A 40 -4.18 11.14 7.93
N LEU A 41 -3.91 10.58 9.13
CA LEU A 41 -2.73 9.76 9.39
C LEU A 41 -2.68 8.49 8.56
N ASP A 42 -3.82 8.00 8.10
CA ASP A 42 -4.00 6.76 7.33
C ASP A 42 -4.12 6.98 5.81
N VAL A 43 -3.83 8.18 5.31
CA VAL A 43 -4.05 8.53 3.89
C VAL A 43 -3.40 7.54 2.92
N GLU A 44 -2.20 7.07 3.20
CA GLU A 44 -1.49 6.10 2.36
C GLU A 44 -2.11 4.70 2.46
N THR A 45 -2.60 4.32 3.63
CA THR A 45 -3.35 3.06 3.84
C THR A 45 -4.64 3.05 3.03
N VAL A 46 -5.48 4.08 3.19
CA VAL A 46 -6.77 4.18 2.49
C VAL A 46 -6.57 4.25 0.98
N THR A 47 -5.55 4.97 0.50
CA THR A 47 -5.24 5.07 -0.91
C THR A 47 -4.79 3.72 -1.48
N SER A 48 -3.90 3.02 -0.77
CA SER A 48 -3.45 1.68 -1.15
C SER A 48 -4.62 0.68 -1.22
N GLU A 49 -5.52 0.71 -0.24
CA GLU A 49 -6.71 -0.16 -0.20
C GLU A 49 -7.69 0.16 -1.34
N ALA A 50 -7.93 1.44 -1.63
CA ALA A 50 -8.83 1.84 -2.71
C ALA A 50 -8.32 1.38 -4.08
N ILE A 51 -7.02 1.47 -4.33
CA ILE A 51 -6.42 0.99 -5.57
C ILE A 51 -6.44 -0.53 -5.63
N ALA A 52 -6.11 -1.21 -4.52
CA ALA A 52 -6.17 -2.67 -4.45
C ALA A 52 -7.57 -3.21 -4.79
N LEU A 53 -8.63 -2.56 -4.31
CA LEU A 53 -10.01 -2.94 -4.64
C LEU A 53 -10.33 -2.76 -6.14
N LYS A 54 -9.89 -1.67 -6.76
CA LYS A 54 -10.06 -1.48 -8.22
C LYS A 54 -9.28 -2.52 -9.02
N MET A 55 -8.07 -2.85 -8.59
CA MET A 55 -7.28 -3.91 -9.23
C MET A 55 -7.96 -5.27 -9.07
N ALA A 56 -8.48 -5.57 -7.89
CA ALA A 56 -9.19 -6.82 -7.61
C ALA A 56 -10.42 -6.99 -8.49
N ASP A 57 -11.16 -5.92 -8.77
CA ASP A 57 -12.27 -5.96 -9.72
C ASP A 57 -11.80 -6.29 -11.15
N ALA A 58 -10.68 -5.71 -11.58
CA ALA A 58 -10.15 -5.91 -12.92
C ALA A 58 -9.54 -7.31 -13.15
N CYS A 59 -8.95 -7.94 -12.12
CA CYS A 59 -8.28 -9.24 -12.24
C CYS A 59 -9.00 -10.39 -11.52
N ASP A 60 -10.22 -10.17 -11.07
CA ASP A 60 -10.98 -11.11 -10.24
C ASP A 60 -10.21 -11.56 -8.98
N GLY A 61 -9.50 -10.63 -8.34
CA GLY A 61 -8.73 -10.88 -7.14
C GLY A 61 -9.51 -10.65 -5.84
N LEU A 62 -8.90 -11.03 -4.71
CA LEU A 62 -9.33 -10.65 -3.36
C LEU A 62 -8.37 -9.63 -2.76
N VAL A 63 -8.79 -8.90 -1.72
CA VAL A 63 -7.99 -7.89 -1.03
C VAL A 63 -7.88 -8.21 0.45
N LEU A 64 -6.66 -8.37 0.95
CA LEU A 64 -6.38 -8.48 2.39
C LEU A 64 -6.12 -7.09 2.96
N THR A 65 -7.13 -6.47 3.56
CA THR A 65 -7.04 -5.14 4.19
C THR A 65 -6.56 -5.20 5.64
N GLY A 66 -6.23 -4.04 6.21
CA GLY A 66 -5.92 -3.90 7.64
C GLY A 66 -4.43 -4.05 7.99
N LEU A 67 -3.53 -3.60 7.12
CA LEU A 67 -2.07 -3.64 7.34
C LEU A 67 -1.46 -2.22 7.36
N PRO A 68 -1.80 -1.37 8.36
CA PRO A 68 -1.40 0.04 8.35
C PRO A 68 -0.15 0.37 9.17
N TYR A 69 0.45 -0.56 9.91
CA TYR A 69 1.50 -0.25 10.89
C TYR A 69 2.88 -0.71 10.41
N PHE A 70 3.47 0.03 9.47
CA PHE A 70 4.80 -0.27 8.95
C PHE A 70 5.78 0.88 9.20
N TYR A 71 7.06 0.68 8.84
CA TYR A 71 8.10 1.66 9.05
C TYR A 71 7.84 2.95 8.28
N ALA A 72 7.70 4.05 9.00
CA ALA A 72 7.28 5.34 8.47
C ALA A 72 8.45 6.24 7.94
N GLY A 73 9.69 5.83 8.16
CA GLY A 73 10.84 6.61 7.72
C GLY A 73 11.07 7.89 8.52
N ALA A 74 11.24 9.02 7.84
CA ALA A 74 11.57 10.30 8.46
C ALA A 74 10.45 10.83 9.39
N THR A 75 9.20 10.47 9.16
CA THR A 75 8.05 10.88 9.96
C THR A 75 7.92 10.12 11.28
N ALA A 76 8.78 9.12 11.51
CA ALA A 76 8.84 8.35 12.77
C ALA A 76 9.01 9.24 14.02
N SER A 77 9.63 10.42 13.87
CA SER A 77 9.74 11.41 14.96
C SER A 77 8.44 12.16 15.27
N GLY A 78 7.41 12.03 14.44
CA GLY A 78 6.11 12.67 14.63
C GLY A 78 5.34 12.07 15.81
N ARG A 79 4.72 12.92 16.63
CA ARG A 79 4.02 12.49 17.87
C ARG A 79 2.81 11.58 17.61
N SER A 80 2.25 11.59 16.39
CA SER A 80 1.07 10.83 16.00
C SER A 80 1.39 9.62 15.12
N THR A 81 2.65 9.41 14.77
CA THR A 81 3.10 8.27 13.98
C THR A 81 3.15 7.00 14.84
N VAL A 82 2.53 5.93 14.36
CA VAL A 82 2.56 4.60 14.97
C VAL A 82 3.14 3.62 13.97
N GLN A 83 4.33 3.10 14.26
CA GLN A 83 5.06 2.22 13.34
C GLN A 83 5.65 1.00 14.06
N VAL A 84 6.04 0.01 13.27
CA VAL A 84 6.96 -1.05 13.67
C VAL A 84 8.34 -0.79 13.04
N SER A 85 9.37 -1.44 13.53
CA SER A 85 10.70 -1.41 12.89
C SER A 85 10.65 -2.12 11.52
N ILE A 86 11.64 -1.84 10.66
CA ILE A 86 11.81 -2.55 9.37
C ILE A 86 11.86 -4.06 9.61
N ARG A 87 12.62 -4.52 10.60
CA ARG A 87 12.77 -5.94 10.89
C ARG A 87 11.46 -6.60 11.29
N GLU A 88 10.73 -6.01 12.23
CA GLU A 88 9.42 -6.50 12.64
C GLU A 88 8.42 -6.53 11.48
N GLY A 89 8.47 -5.54 10.59
CA GLY A 89 7.64 -5.50 9.39
C GLY A 89 7.98 -6.62 8.39
N ILE A 90 9.26 -6.91 8.16
CA ILE A 90 9.71 -8.03 7.32
C ILE A 90 9.20 -9.35 7.90
N ASP A 91 9.41 -9.60 9.18
CA ASP A 91 9.01 -10.85 9.85
C ASP A 91 7.47 -11.02 9.81
N TYR A 92 6.72 -9.95 10.06
CA TYR A 92 5.25 -9.96 10.03
C TYR A 92 4.68 -10.23 8.63
N LEU A 93 5.14 -9.49 7.61
CA LEU A 93 4.68 -9.71 6.23
C LEU A 93 5.08 -11.10 5.72
N GLY A 94 6.28 -11.57 6.05
CA GLY A 94 6.72 -12.91 5.70
C GLY A 94 5.83 -14.01 6.32
N ALA A 95 5.42 -13.83 7.58
CA ALA A 95 4.48 -14.74 8.22
C ALA A 95 3.12 -14.76 7.52
N ILE A 96 2.61 -13.58 7.13
CA ILE A 96 1.36 -13.47 6.35
C ILE A 96 1.51 -14.16 5.00
N ALA A 97 2.58 -13.87 4.25
CA ALA A 97 2.82 -14.43 2.92
C ALA A 97 2.86 -15.96 2.94
N ARG A 98 3.57 -16.56 3.90
CA ARG A 98 3.61 -18.03 4.08
C ARG A 98 2.24 -18.62 4.38
N ASN A 99 1.46 -17.96 5.25
CA ASN A 99 0.11 -18.45 5.56
C ASN A 99 -0.85 -18.31 4.38
N LEU A 100 -0.78 -17.24 3.62
CA LEU A 100 -1.55 -17.08 2.37
C LEU A 100 -1.20 -18.18 1.37
N LEU A 101 0.08 -18.48 1.18
CA LEU A 101 0.53 -19.60 0.32
C LEU A 101 -0.02 -20.95 0.82
N ARG A 102 0.05 -21.20 2.13
CA ARG A 102 -0.50 -22.43 2.74
C ARG A 102 -2.02 -22.58 2.55
N ILE A 103 -2.76 -21.46 2.55
CA ILE A 103 -4.21 -21.44 2.30
C ILE A 103 -4.52 -21.74 0.83
N GLY A 104 -3.61 -21.40 -0.11
CA GLY A 104 -3.79 -21.63 -1.54
C GLY A 104 -3.60 -20.39 -2.42
N PHE A 105 -3.33 -19.22 -1.84
CA PHE A 105 -3.04 -18.00 -2.59
C PHE A 105 -1.59 -17.98 -3.10
N LYS A 106 -1.39 -18.46 -4.32
CA LYS A 106 -0.06 -18.53 -4.95
C LYS A 106 0.34 -17.23 -5.62
N ARG A 107 -0.63 -16.47 -6.15
CA ARG A 107 -0.41 -15.19 -6.81
C ARG A 107 -0.70 -14.05 -5.82
N GLN A 108 0.34 -13.65 -5.09
CA GLN A 108 0.28 -12.57 -4.11
C GLN A 108 0.82 -11.28 -4.74
N ILE A 109 0.07 -10.18 -4.60
CA ILE A 109 0.42 -8.85 -5.12
C ILE A 109 0.43 -7.89 -3.94
N TYR A 110 1.61 -7.41 -3.58
CA TYR A 110 1.77 -6.36 -2.57
C TYR A 110 1.73 -4.99 -3.25
N ILE A 111 0.99 -4.07 -2.68
CA ILE A 111 0.87 -2.70 -3.20
C ILE A 111 1.01 -1.70 -2.07
N SER A 112 1.72 -0.60 -2.29
CA SER A 112 1.84 0.47 -1.31
C SER A 112 1.96 1.83 -1.97
N PHE A 113 1.28 2.81 -1.38
CA PHE A 113 1.47 4.24 -1.67
C PHE A 113 2.52 4.87 -0.76
N HIS A 114 2.97 4.14 0.25
CA HIS A 114 3.96 4.58 1.21
C HIS A 114 5.38 4.42 0.66
N GLY A 115 6.12 5.53 0.54
CA GLY A 115 7.47 5.52 -0.04
C GLY A 115 8.42 4.54 0.65
N PRO A 116 8.61 4.57 1.98
CA PRO A 116 9.49 3.65 2.71
C PRO A 116 9.05 2.17 2.73
N ALA A 117 7.87 1.82 2.23
CA ALA A 117 7.39 0.43 2.23
C ALA A 117 8.33 -0.55 1.52
N HIS A 118 9.07 -0.07 0.50
CA HIS A 118 10.06 -0.89 -0.20
C HIS A 118 11.16 -1.45 0.72
N MET A 119 11.48 -0.75 1.82
CA MET A 119 12.48 -1.20 2.80
C MET A 119 12.03 -2.44 3.57
N THR A 120 10.73 -2.68 3.64
CA THR A 120 10.12 -3.83 4.31
C THR A 120 9.69 -4.89 3.29
N ILE A 121 8.97 -4.49 2.24
CA ILE A 121 8.39 -5.43 1.27
C ILE A 121 9.47 -6.07 0.41
N SER A 122 10.43 -5.29 -0.11
CA SER A 122 11.44 -5.83 -1.04
C SER A 122 12.34 -6.92 -0.43
N PRO A 123 12.91 -6.78 0.78
CA PRO A 123 13.63 -7.89 1.39
C PRO A 123 12.70 -9.08 1.72
N MET A 124 11.49 -8.82 2.24
CA MET A 124 10.54 -9.89 2.56
C MET A 124 10.23 -10.77 1.36
N ILE A 125 9.96 -10.21 0.18
CA ILE A 125 9.64 -11.02 -1.02
C ILE A 125 10.84 -11.80 -1.53
N ARG A 126 12.06 -11.35 -1.31
CA ARG A 126 13.29 -12.10 -1.66
C ARG A 126 13.47 -13.30 -0.75
N ASP A 127 13.39 -13.07 0.57
CA ASP A 127 13.46 -14.16 1.55
C ASP A 127 12.36 -15.20 1.31
N PHE A 128 11.13 -14.76 1.01
CA PHE A 128 10.01 -15.62 0.69
C PHE A 128 10.27 -16.45 -0.58
N TYR A 129 10.83 -15.83 -1.63
CA TYR A 129 11.15 -16.54 -2.86
C TYR A 129 12.27 -17.57 -2.66
N ASP A 130 13.31 -17.22 -1.91
CA ASP A 130 14.41 -18.13 -1.60
C ASP A 130 13.93 -19.35 -0.78
N GLU A 131 12.94 -19.13 0.10
CA GLU A 131 12.34 -20.20 0.93
C GLU A 131 11.38 -21.09 0.13
N THR A 132 10.57 -20.51 -0.76
CA THR A 132 9.39 -21.20 -1.34
C THR A 132 9.47 -21.44 -2.85
N GLY A 133 10.31 -20.73 -3.57
CA GLY A 133 10.34 -20.71 -5.04
C GLY A 133 9.13 -20.01 -5.69
N VAL A 134 8.21 -19.43 -4.90
CA VAL A 134 7.00 -18.77 -5.40
C VAL A 134 7.22 -17.26 -5.47
N PRO A 135 7.07 -16.62 -6.65
CA PRO A 135 7.25 -15.19 -6.78
C PRO A 135 6.09 -14.40 -6.20
N ILE A 136 6.42 -13.25 -5.62
CA ILE A 136 5.47 -12.21 -5.19
C ILE A 136 5.69 -10.97 -6.04
N LEU A 137 4.62 -10.36 -6.54
CA LEU A 137 4.68 -9.07 -7.22
C LEU A 137 4.59 -7.93 -6.18
N TYR A 138 5.52 -6.97 -6.26
CA TYR A 138 5.42 -5.72 -5.50
C TYR A 138 5.22 -4.54 -6.45
N MET A 139 4.21 -3.75 -6.17
CA MET A 139 3.89 -2.51 -6.88
C MET A 139 4.10 -1.31 -5.94
N ASP A 140 5.22 -0.63 -6.11
CA ASP A 140 5.51 0.62 -5.42
C ASP A 140 4.80 1.77 -6.13
N MET A 141 3.60 2.10 -5.67
CA MET A 141 2.77 3.12 -6.30
C MET A 141 3.29 4.53 -6.03
N GLY A 142 3.96 4.76 -4.90
CA GLY A 142 4.60 6.02 -4.60
C GLY A 142 5.68 6.35 -5.64
N MET A 143 6.59 5.43 -5.88
CA MET A 143 7.65 5.61 -6.88
C MET A 143 7.12 5.68 -8.32
N GLN A 144 6.11 4.85 -8.66
CA GLN A 144 5.51 4.89 -9.99
C GLN A 144 4.76 6.18 -10.27
N MET A 145 4.04 6.73 -9.29
CA MET A 145 3.41 8.04 -9.42
C MET A 145 4.42 9.15 -9.69
N PHE A 146 5.53 9.15 -8.96
CA PHE A 146 6.56 10.18 -9.15
C PHE A 146 7.29 10.05 -10.49
N SER A 147 7.43 8.85 -11.02
CA SER A 147 8.19 8.60 -12.25
C SER A 147 7.37 8.70 -13.54
N HIS A 148 6.11 8.27 -13.54
CA HIS A 148 5.30 8.12 -14.77
C HIS A 148 4.05 8.99 -14.82
N ALA A 149 3.55 9.46 -13.69
CA ALA A 149 2.29 10.23 -13.60
C ALA A 149 2.48 11.63 -13.03
N ARG A 150 3.74 12.11 -12.95
CA ARG A 150 4.07 13.43 -12.41
C ARG A 150 3.20 14.53 -13.06
N ASP A 151 2.99 14.44 -14.37
CA ASP A 151 2.22 15.43 -15.11
C ASP A 151 0.70 15.30 -14.88
N LEU A 152 0.20 14.08 -14.64
CA LEU A 152 -1.22 13.83 -14.36
C LEU A 152 -1.66 14.29 -12.96
N PHE A 153 -0.76 14.22 -11.98
CA PHE A 153 -1.09 14.56 -10.58
C PHE A 153 -0.66 15.98 -10.18
N MET A 154 0.25 16.60 -10.94
CA MET A 154 0.81 17.92 -10.58
C MET A 154 0.17 19.09 -11.32
N THR A 155 -0.60 18.85 -12.40
CA THR A 155 -1.07 19.94 -13.26
C THR A 155 -2.44 20.47 -12.88
N ASP A 156 -3.40 19.65 -12.49
CA ASP A 156 -4.79 20.09 -12.34
C ASP A 156 -5.23 20.44 -10.92
N THR A 157 -4.58 19.91 -9.91
CA THR A 157 -4.99 20.12 -8.50
C THR A 157 -4.19 21.19 -7.76
N LEU A 158 -3.00 21.55 -8.24
CA LEU A 158 -2.10 22.47 -7.51
C LEU A 158 -1.89 23.82 -8.18
N SER A 159 -2.53 24.11 -9.28
CA SER A 159 -2.58 25.40 -9.99
C SER A 159 -2.02 25.35 -11.41
N SER A 160 -2.80 25.80 -12.35
CA SER A 160 -2.38 26.12 -13.73
C SER A 160 -1.44 27.32 -13.82
N ASP A 161 -1.13 27.98 -12.69
CA ASP A 161 -0.18 29.09 -12.62
C ASP A 161 1.21 28.55 -12.21
N PRO A 162 2.22 28.56 -13.12
CA PRO A 162 3.57 28.11 -12.82
C PRO A 162 4.25 28.90 -11.70
N ASN A 163 3.71 30.08 -11.35
CA ASN A 163 4.22 30.90 -10.26
C ASN A 163 3.56 30.58 -8.89
N LYS A 164 2.55 29.73 -8.87
CA LYS A 164 1.86 29.27 -7.64
C LYS A 164 2.20 27.83 -7.29
N LYS A 165 3.45 27.47 -7.23
CA LYS A 165 3.85 26.16 -6.67
C LYS A 165 3.56 26.13 -5.18
N VAL A 166 2.52 25.42 -4.79
CA VAL A 166 2.20 25.12 -3.40
C VAL A 166 3.02 23.91 -2.99
N MET A 167 4.01 24.09 -2.13
CA MET A 167 4.65 22.96 -1.45
C MET A 167 3.92 22.71 -0.15
N MET A 168 3.55 21.46 0.08
CA MET A 168 3.04 21.04 1.39
C MET A 168 4.15 21.17 2.43
N ASP A 169 3.87 21.87 3.51
CA ASP A 169 4.72 21.87 4.70
C ASP A 169 4.38 20.63 5.51
N THR A 170 5.16 19.59 5.32
CA THR A 170 4.98 18.30 6.01
C THR A 170 5.06 18.44 7.54
N ASP A 171 5.73 19.48 8.05
CA ASP A 171 5.89 19.67 9.50
C ASP A 171 4.70 20.41 10.15
N LYS A 172 3.95 21.19 9.36
CA LYS A 172 2.88 22.04 9.89
C LYS A 172 1.51 21.81 9.28
N GLY A 173 1.39 20.89 8.33
CA GLY A 173 0.12 20.55 7.69
C GLY A 173 -0.51 21.68 6.88
N GLN A 174 0.26 22.71 6.54
CA GLN A 174 -0.24 23.84 5.76
C GLN A 174 0.56 24.03 4.47
N PRO A 175 -0.08 24.37 3.36
CA PRO A 175 0.61 24.68 2.12
C PRO A 175 1.49 25.94 2.26
N ARG A 176 2.78 25.81 1.99
CA ARG A 176 3.68 26.98 1.89
C ARG A 176 3.48 27.70 0.57
N LYS A 177 3.06 28.95 0.64
CA LYS A 177 3.14 29.84 -0.52
C LYS A 177 4.61 30.23 -0.73
N ARG A 178 5.21 29.84 -1.87
CA ARG A 178 6.50 30.43 -2.25
C ARG A 178 6.29 31.92 -2.47
N LYS A 179 7.04 32.74 -1.76
CA LYS A 179 7.19 34.15 -2.14
C LYS A 179 7.92 34.16 -3.49
N ALA A 180 7.31 34.78 -4.49
CA ALA A 180 7.99 35.13 -5.71
C ALA A 180 9.14 36.11 -5.36
N ASN A 181 10.36 35.77 -5.72
CA ASN A 181 11.46 36.74 -5.73
C ASN A 181 11.32 37.60 -7.00
#